data_d6108577e9b5d41533e1d07e79a54af3
#
_entry.id   d6108577e9b5d41533e1d07e79a54af3
#
_cell.length_a   1.000
_cell.length_b   1.000
_cell.length_c   1.000
_cell.angle_alpha   90.00
_cell.angle_beta   90.00
_cell.angle_gamma   90.00
#
_symmetry.space_group_name_H-M   'P 1'
#
loop_
_entity.id
_entity.type
_entity.pdbx_description
1 polymer ?
#
loop_
_entity_poly.entity_id
_entity_poly.type
_entity_poly.pdbx_seq_one_letter_code
_entity_poly.pdbx_strand_id
1 'polypeptide(L)'
;MENFTPMLSPLALRALKPKDKRYEVTDKNGLVIRISPNGRMTWRINKSVNGKRITRQLGDYPAMSLADARNALAQLTNISKTTVDDTFEGIYADWLDLKRQIIKNWQDIDERMQKYILPKVGKLPFSVITPPQIIKILKEELESRGKLETIKRICGYIKEVEMFAINSGRIDAMRFQGIHKVFARPSTKLNNRPSVHPSHLSEILPKLRLEAVKAPTTWDAIMIGFYTLLRPGEYCALEWQWIDMKNQCISIPADVMKMKRMHVVPISTQLQKILENRPRFGKYVLTSPDRPGSHIGTAAQENFFRRHGMKGVLVPHGIRSIGRTWMAEERIDHDIAEMCLAHRVGTSVELAYNRTDFLELRRDAMQRWCDYVELCLKGDADLLL
;
A
#
# COMPACT_ATOMS: atom_id res chain seq x y z
N MET A 1 -57.29 8.32 -12.57
CA MET A 1 -57.48 9.65 -11.90
C MET A 1 -56.21 9.96 -11.15
N GLU A 2 -55.34 10.80 -11.73
CA GLU A 2 -54.14 11.26 -11.04
C GLU A 2 -54.57 12.25 -9.95
N ASN A 3 -54.29 11.89 -8.70
CA ASN A 3 -54.51 12.75 -7.54
C ASN A 3 -53.52 13.93 -7.62
N PHE A 4 -53.93 15.05 -8.12
CA PHE A 4 -53.23 16.34 -8.05
C PHE A 4 -53.15 16.75 -6.58
N THR A 5 -52.05 16.47 -5.90
CA THR A 5 -51.79 17.04 -4.59
C THR A 5 -51.36 18.50 -4.78
N PRO A 6 -52.09 19.51 -4.24
CA PRO A 6 -51.74 20.90 -4.46
C PRO A 6 -50.38 21.20 -3.87
N MET A 7 -49.55 21.85 -4.67
CA MET A 7 -48.21 22.27 -4.30
C MET A 7 -48.25 23.30 -3.17
N LEU A 8 -47.54 23.09 -2.07
CA LEU A 8 -47.43 24.09 -1.01
C LEU A 8 -46.85 25.39 -1.53
N SER A 9 -47.49 26.51 -1.12
CA SER A 9 -46.98 27.86 -1.37
C SER A 9 -46.55 28.51 -0.06
N PRO A 10 -45.70 29.55 -0.10
CA PRO A 10 -45.34 30.30 1.12
C PRO A 10 -46.54 30.85 1.87
N LEU A 11 -47.61 31.24 1.12
CA LEU A 11 -48.87 31.72 1.69
C LEU A 11 -49.63 30.58 2.40
N ALA A 12 -49.72 29.41 1.77
CA ALA A 12 -50.33 28.22 2.35
C ALA A 12 -49.65 27.79 3.64
N LEU A 13 -48.30 27.85 3.71
CA LEU A 13 -47.53 27.54 4.89
C LEU A 13 -47.85 28.46 6.07
N ARG A 14 -47.97 29.75 5.83
CA ARG A 14 -48.33 30.74 6.87
C ARG A 14 -49.78 30.58 7.38
N ALA A 15 -50.63 29.99 6.61
CA ALA A 15 -52.02 29.72 6.98
C ALA A 15 -52.20 28.43 7.83
N LEU A 16 -51.16 27.57 7.94
CA LEU A 16 -51.23 26.36 8.72
C LEU A 16 -51.26 26.69 10.23
N LYS A 17 -52.26 26.17 10.93
CA LYS A 17 -52.45 26.39 12.39
C LYS A 17 -52.27 25.07 13.13
N PRO A 18 -51.76 25.07 14.35
CA PRO A 18 -51.75 23.88 15.22
C PRO A 18 -53.16 23.33 15.41
N LYS A 19 -53.26 22.00 15.54
CA LYS A 19 -54.48 21.27 15.90
C LYS A 19 -54.21 20.42 17.16
N ASP A 20 -55.26 19.89 17.75
CA ASP A 20 -55.17 19.04 18.94
C ASP A 20 -54.28 17.81 18.76
N LYS A 21 -54.17 17.32 17.52
CA LYS A 21 -53.28 16.25 17.15
C LYS A 21 -52.30 16.70 16.04
N ARG A 22 -51.08 16.16 16.11
CA ARG A 22 -50.10 16.37 15.06
C ARG A 22 -50.61 15.91 13.71
N TYR A 23 -50.34 16.68 12.66
CA TYR A 23 -50.71 16.34 11.30
C TYR A 23 -49.61 16.68 10.31
N GLU A 24 -49.71 16.14 9.12
CA GLU A 24 -48.73 16.36 8.03
C GLU A 24 -49.41 16.90 6.80
N VAL A 25 -48.76 17.85 6.14
CA VAL A 25 -49.20 18.39 4.82
C VAL A 25 -48.13 18.03 3.82
N THR A 26 -48.54 17.36 2.73
CA THR A 26 -47.61 16.87 1.72
C THR A 26 -47.38 17.98 0.65
N ASP A 27 -46.11 18.13 0.28
CA ASP A 27 -45.66 18.85 -0.92
C ASP A 27 -45.31 17.82 -2.01
N LYS A 28 -44.62 18.23 -3.06
CA LYS A 28 -44.16 17.33 -4.13
C LYS A 28 -43.02 16.41 -3.70
N ASN A 29 -42.89 15.27 -4.42
CA ASN A 29 -41.78 14.35 -4.35
C ASN A 29 -41.50 13.72 -2.97
N GLY A 30 -42.54 13.64 -2.10
CA GLY A 30 -42.39 13.05 -0.75
C GLY A 30 -41.88 14.02 0.31
N LEU A 31 -41.79 15.33 0.01
CA LEU A 31 -41.59 16.35 1.02
C LEU A 31 -42.89 16.57 1.80
N VAL A 32 -42.79 16.57 3.12
CA VAL A 32 -43.94 16.85 3.99
C VAL A 32 -43.51 17.86 5.07
N ILE A 33 -44.46 18.70 5.48
CA ILE A 33 -44.30 19.50 6.68
C ILE A 33 -45.20 18.93 7.76
N ARG A 34 -44.62 18.64 8.92
CA ARG A 34 -45.33 18.17 10.11
C ARG A 34 -45.60 19.32 11.03
N ILE A 35 -46.83 19.46 11.46
CA ILE A 35 -47.29 20.47 12.42
C ILE A 35 -47.62 19.77 13.72
N SER A 36 -46.99 20.15 14.81
CA SER A 36 -47.25 19.62 16.16
C SER A 36 -48.26 20.49 16.92
N PRO A 37 -48.93 19.95 17.94
CA PRO A 37 -49.92 20.73 18.73
C PRO A 37 -49.34 21.98 19.41
N ASN A 38 -48.03 21.97 19.69
CA ASN A 38 -47.31 23.12 20.24
C ASN A 38 -46.90 24.19 19.21
N GLY A 39 -47.35 24.06 17.97
CA GLY A 39 -47.04 24.99 16.91
C GLY A 39 -45.72 24.77 16.19
N ARG A 40 -44.89 23.84 16.59
CA ARG A 40 -43.64 23.51 15.91
C ARG A 40 -43.91 22.90 14.54
N MET A 41 -43.26 23.42 13.50
CA MET A 41 -43.38 22.97 12.13
C MET A 41 -42.03 22.39 11.67
N THR A 42 -42.03 21.16 11.17
CA THR A 42 -40.80 20.42 10.84
C THR A 42 -40.88 19.82 9.46
N TRP A 43 -39.89 20.14 8.61
CA TRP A 43 -39.73 19.52 7.29
C TRP A 43 -39.23 18.07 7.42
N ARG A 44 -39.87 17.19 6.67
CA ARG A 44 -39.56 15.76 6.63
C ARG A 44 -39.65 15.20 5.20
N ILE A 45 -38.89 14.14 4.95
CA ILE A 45 -39.07 13.29 3.76
C ILE A 45 -39.90 12.10 4.17
N ASN A 46 -40.89 11.75 3.34
CA ASN A 46 -41.71 10.58 3.51
C ASN A 46 -41.81 9.89 2.13
N LYS A 47 -40.91 8.97 1.84
CA LYS A 47 -40.80 8.34 0.52
C LYS A 47 -40.64 6.83 0.69
N SER A 48 -41.26 6.06 -0.19
CA SER A 48 -41.03 4.62 -0.29
C SER A 48 -39.87 4.36 -1.26
N VAL A 49 -38.86 3.63 -0.81
CA VAL A 49 -37.72 3.20 -1.63
C VAL A 49 -37.60 1.67 -1.45
N ASN A 50 -37.67 0.91 -2.53
CA ASN A 50 -37.61 -0.54 -2.53
C ASN A 50 -38.59 -1.22 -1.54
N GLY A 51 -39.81 -0.70 -1.44
CA GLY A 51 -40.86 -1.22 -0.56
C GLY A 51 -40.73 -0.82 0.92
N LYS A 52 -39.66 -0.16 1.33
CA LYS A 52 -39.47 0.37 2.70
C LYS A 52 -39.76 1.86 2.74
N ARG A 53 -40.56 2.29 3.72
CA ARG A 53 -40.87 3.69 3.94
C ARG A 53 -39.72 4.37 4.67
N ILE A 54 -39.07 5.33 4.02
CA ILE A 54 -38.01 6.15 4.61
C ILE A 54 -38.64 7.46 5.09
N THR A 55 -38.44 7.76 6.37
CA THR A 55 -38.87 9.02 6.96
C THR A 55 -37.68 9.69 7.61
N ARG A 56 -37.26 10.87 7.12
CA ARG A 56 -36.13 11.63 7.65
C ARG A 56 -36.51 13.07 7.88
N GLN A 57 -36.07 13.65 8.99
CA GLN A 57 -36.20 15.08 9.28
C GLN A 57 -35.13 15.87 8.51
N LEU A 58 -35.53 17.02 7.92
CA LEU A 58 -34.63 17.94 7.20
C LEU A 58 -34.27 19.16 8.03
N GLY A 59 -35.27 19.79 8.68
CA GLY A 59 -35.09 20.98 9.48
C GLY A 59 -36.44 21.56 9.94
N ASP A 60 -36.39 22.63 10.71
CA ASP A 60 -37.59 23.29 11.24
C ASP A 60 -37.94 24.56 10.44
N TYR A 61 -39.22 24.76 10.19
CA TYR A 61 -39.73 26.00 9.65
C TYR A 61 -40.02 26.99 10.80
N PRO A 62 -39.71 28.32 10.67
CA PRO A 62 -39.26 29.01 9.47
C PRO A 62 -37.74 29.06 9.24
N ALA A 63 -36.90 28.49 10.14
CA ALA A 63 -35.45 28.50 10.00
C ALA A 63 -34.99 27.90 8.65
N MET A 64 -35.68 26.85 8.19
CA MET A 64 -35.53 26.30 6.83
C MET A 64 -36.75 26.71 6.01
N SER A 65 -36.56 27.49 4.94
CA SER A 65 -37.63 27.89 4.04
C SER A 65 -38.15 26.72 3.18
N LEU A 66 -39.30 26.90 2.52
CA LEU A 66 -39.83 25.93 1.55
C LEU A 66 -38.86 25.68 0.38
N ALA A 67 -38.15 26.72 -0.05
CA ALA A 67 -37.17 26.63 -1.12
C ALA A 67 -35.97 25.79 -0.66
N ASP A 68 -35.46 26.02 0.54
CA ASP A 68 -34.35 25.27 1.11
C ASP A 68 -34.72 23.81 1.34
N ALA A 69 -35.93 23.54 1.83
CA ALA A 69 -36.41 22.18 2.02
C ALA A 69 -36.55 21.41 0.68
N ARG A 70 -37.01 22.08 -0.39
CA ARG A 70 -37.05 21.53 -1.74
C ARG A 70 -35.67 21.32 -2.33
N ASN A 71 -34.74 22.23 -2.11
CA ASN A 71 -33.33 22.09 -2.52
C ASN A 71 -32.64 20.94 -1.77
N ALA A 72 -32.84 20.84 -0.47
CA ALA A 72 -32.32 19.74 0.31
C ALA A 72 -32.87 18.37 -0.15
N LEU A 73 -34.17 18.31 -0.46
CA LEU A 73 -34.76 17.12 -1.06
C LEU A 73 -34.19 16.82 -2.46
N ALA A 74 -33.99 17.84 -3.30
CA ALA A 74 -33.43 17.70 -4.63
C ALA A 74 -31.97 17.20 -4.56
N GLN A 75 -31.16 17.70 -3.64
CA GLN A 75 -29.81 17.21 -3.40
C GLN A 75 -29.83 15.74 -2.97
N LEU A 76 -30.70 15.36 -2.04
CA LEU A 76 -30.84 13.96 -1.59
C LEU A 76 -31.40 13.05 -2.70
N THR A 77 -32.26 13.55 -3.58
CA THR A 77 -32.77 12.79 -4.73
C THR A 77 -31.81 12.77 -5.92
N ASN A 78 -30.96 13.77 -6.10
CA ASN A 78 -29.91 13.77 -7.10
C ASN A 78 -28.77 12.83 -6.72
N ILE A 79 -28.46 12.71 -5.43
CA ILE A 79 -27.57 11.66 -4.91
C ILE A 79 -28.17 10.27 -5.19
N SER A 80 -29.51 10.13 -5.19
CA SER A 80 -30.19 8.86 -5.54
C SER A 80 -30.39 8.65 -7.05
N LYS A 81 -30.12 9.64 -7.90
CA LYS A 81 -30.29 9.56 -9.36
C LYS A 81 -29.01 9.31 -10.14
N THR A 82 -27.85 9.45 -9.52
CA THR A 82 -26.68 8.71 -9.98
C THR A 82 -27.06 7.25 -9.76
N THR A 83 -27.13 6.46 -10.82
CA THR A 83 -27.23 4.99 -10.75
C THR A 83 -25.97 4.51 -10.05
N VAL A 84 -25.99 4.50 -8.73
CA VAL A 84 -24.89 3.99 -7.92
C VAL A 84 -24.89 2.51 -8.21
N ASP A 85 -23.85 2.02 -8.83
CA ASP A 85 -23.67 0.60 -9.08
C ASP A 85 -23.37 -0.09 -7.74
N ASP A 86 -24.41 -0.65 -7.11
CA ASP A 86 -24.31 -1.36 -5.84
C ASP A 86 -23.78 -2.80 -6.00
N THR A 87 -23.32 -3.15 -7.20
CA THR A 87 -22.56 -4.39 -7.39
C THR A 87 -21.21 -4.30 -6.67
N PHE A 88 -20.65 -5.45 -6.34
CA PHE A 88 -19.34 -5.48 -5.71
C PHE A 88 -18.27 -4.81 -6.59
N GLU A 89 -18.34 -5.04 -7.91
CA GLU A 89 -17.41 -4.43 -8.88
C GLU A 89 -17.55 -2.91 -8.93
N GLY A 90 -18.78 -2.36 -8.92
CA GLY A 90 -19.01 -0.92 -8.90
C GLY A 90 -18.51 -0.27 -7.61
N ILE A 91 -18.81 -0.86 -6.45
CA ILE A 91 -18.31 -0.37 -5.16
C ILE A 91 -16.78 -0.46 -5.10
N TYR A 92 -16.22 -1.57 -5.59
CA TYR A 92 -14.79 -1.78 -5.65
C TYR A 92 -14.09 -0.73 -6.54
N ALA A 93 -14.66 -0.42 -7.70
CA ALA A 93 -14.11 0.58 -8.61
C ALA A 93 -14.02 1.96 -7.96
N ASP A 94 -15.09 2.40 -7.30
CA ASP A 94 -15.12 3.68 -6.58
C ASP A 94 -14.10 3.71 -5.43
N TRP A 95 -13.99 2.62 -4.68
CA TRP A 95 -12.98 2.48 -3.63
C TRP A 95 -11.56 2.49 -4.20
N LEU A 96 -11.32 1.80 -5.32
CA LEU A 96 -10.02 1.74 -5.96
C LEU A 96 -9.58 3.11 -6.49
N ASP A 97 -10.50 3.91 -6.99
CA ASP A 97 -10.20 5.28 -7.46
C ASP A 97 -9.67 6.17 -6.33
N LEU A 98 -10.20 6.03 -5.12
CA LEU A 98 -9.59 6.67 -3.94
C LEU A 98 -8.20 6.13 -3.63
N LYS A 99 -8.01 4.81 -3.74
CA LYS A 99 -6.70 4.17 -3.46
C LYS A 99 -5.63 4.58 -4.47
N ARG A 100 -5.98 4.79 -5.74
CA ARG A 100 -5.06 5.28 -6.79
C ARG A 100 -4.41 6.60 -6.42
N GLN A 101 -5.12 7.46 -5.70
CA GLN A 101 -4.60 8.77 -5.27
C GLN A 101 -3.61 8.66 -4.10
N ILE A 102 -3.68 7.59 -3.29
CA ILE A 102 -2.96 7.45 -2.02
C ILE A 102 -1.85 6.41 -2.10
N ILE A 103 -2.07 5.31 -2.83
CA ILE A 103 -1.18 4.14 -2.84
C ILE A 103 -0.46 4.03 -4.19
N LYS A 104 0.87 4.04 -4.17
CA LYS A 104 1.69 3.87 -5.39
C LYS A 104 1.46 2.53 -6.10
N ASN A 105 1.31 1.44 -5.35
CA ASN A 105 1.17 0.08 -5.90
C ASN A 105 -0.28 -0.40 -5.89
N TRP A 106 -1.23 0.45 -6.27
CA TRP A 106 -2.64 0.09 -6.38
C TRP A 106 -2.89 -1.01 -7.43
N GLN A 107 -2.02 -1.10 -8.46
CA GLN A 107 -2.09 -2.14 -9.49
C GLN A 107 -1.99 -3.55 -8.90
N ASP A 108 -1.15 -3.74 -7.88
CA ASP A 108 -1.02 -5.02 -7.16
C ASP A 108 -2.31 -5.44 -6.45
N ILE A 109 -3.09 -4.45 -5.99
CA ILE A 109 -4.40 -4.68 -5.38
C ILE A 109 -5.38 -5.11 -6.45
N ASP A 110 -5.44 -4.32 -7.54
CA ASP A 110 -6.35 -4.55 -8.65
C ASP A 110 -6.10 -5.91 -9.31
N GLU A 111 -4.85 -6.24 -9.62
CA GLU A 111 -4.48 -7.54 -10.19
C GLU A 111 -5.00 -8.72 -9.35
N ARG A 112 -4.87 -8.64 -8.01
CA ARG A 112 -5.37 -9.71 -7.13
C ARG A 112 -6.88 -9.79 -7.12
N MET A 113 -7.57 -8.65 -7.05
CA MET A 113 -9.03 -8.62 -7.03
C MET A 113 -9.63 -9.06 -8.37
N GLN A 114 -9.09 -8.57 -9.49
CA GLN A 114 -9.47 -8.97 -10.84
C GLN A 114 -9.23 -10.46 -11.09
N LYS A 115 -8.14 -11.02 -10.56
CA LYS A 115 -7.80 -12.42 -10.77
C LYS A 115 -8.64 -13.39 -9.96
N TYR A 116 -8.93 -13.07 -8.70
CA TYR A 116 -9.46 -14.08 -7.77
C TYR A 116 -10.91 -13.82 -7.33
N ILE A 117 -11.37 -12.59 -7.27
CA ILE A 117 -12.64 -12.22 -6.62
C ILE A 117 -13.67 -11.70 -7.61
N LEU A 118 -13.34 -10.66 -8.37
CA LEU A 118 -14.30 -9.97 -9.25
C LEU A 118 -14.91 -10.89 -10.31
N PRO A 119 -14.19 -11.83 -10.93
CA PRO A 119 -14.80 -12.75 -11.91
C PRO A 119 -15.87 -13.67 -11.32
N LYS A 120 -15.85 -13.89 -10.01
CA LYS A 120 -16.78 -14.80 -9.32
C LYS A 120 -17.98 -14.09 -8.71
N VAL A 121 -17.78 -12.90 -8.15
CA VAL A 121 -18.81 -12.17 -7.38
C VAL A 121 -18.97 -10.70 -7.78
N GLY A 122 -18.16 -10.17 -8.69
CA GLY A 122 -18.15 -8.76 -9.05
C GLY A 122 -19.49 -8.20 -9.48
N LYS A 123 -20.24 -8.96 -10.29
CA LYS A 123 -21.57 -8.57 -10.81
C LYS A 123 -22.73 -8.75 -9.82
N LEU A 124 -22.50 -9.34 -8.66
CA LEU A 124 -23.53 -9.50 -7.64
C LEU A 124 -23.67 -8.22 -6.82
N PRO A 125 -24.88 -7.84 -6.41
CA PRO A 125 -25.07 -6.79 -5.42
C PRO A 125 -24.25 -7.11 -4.17
N PHE A 126 -23.49 -6.14 -3.66
CA PHE A 126 -22.61 -6.41 -2.50
C PHE A 126 -23.41 -6.88 -1.28
N SER A 127 -24.64 -6.39 -1.13
CA SER A 127 -25.57 -6.77 -0.05
C SER A 127 -25.89 -8.26 0.01
N VAL A 128 -25.81 -9.02 -1.09
CA VAL A 128 -26.13 -10.46 -1.13
C VAL A 128 -24.89 -11.35 -1.02
N ILE A 129 -23.69 -10.82 -1.13
CA ILE A 129 -22.44 -11.57 -1.02
C ILE A 129 -22.22 -11.96 0.45
N THR A 130 -21.98 -13.23 0.71
CA THR A 130 -21.81 -13.75 2.07
C THR A 130 -20.37 -14.17 2.35
N PRO A 131 -19.92 -14.12 3.62
CA PRO A 131 -18.58 -14.60 3.99
C PRO A 131 -18.29 -16.04 3.53
N PRO A 132 -19.21 -17.03 3.66
CA PRO A 132 -18.98 -18.38 3.16
C PRO A 132 -18.65 -18.45 1.66
N GLN A 133 -19.29 -17.61 0.83
CA GLN A 133 -18.97 -17.55 -0.61
C GLN A 133 -17.54 -17.12 -0.86
N ILE A 134 -17.09 -16.05 -0.21
CA ILE A 134 -15.71 -15.56 -0.32
C ILE A 134 -14.71 -16.58 0.24
N ILE A 135 -15.01 -17.19 1.37
CA ILE A 135 -14.18 -18.24 1.98
C ILE A 135 -13.99 -19.41 1.00
N LYS A 136 -15.07 -19.87 0.37
CA LYS A 136 -15.03 -20.97 -0.62
C LYS A 136 -14.09 -20.61 -1.78
N ILE A 137 -14.26 -19.42 -2.37
CA ILE A 137 -13.41 -18.93 -3.48
C ILE A 137 -11.93 -18.92 -3.07
N LEU A 138 -11.63 -18.36 -1.90
CA LEU A 138 -10.24 -18.22 -1.43
C LEU A 138 -9.61 -19.56 -1.07
N LYS A 139 -10.39 -20.53 -0.57
CA LYS A 139 -9.94 -21.91 -0.33
C LYS A 139 -9.57 -22.62 -1.62
N GLU A 140 -10.45 -22.60 -2.58
CA GLU A 140 -10.26 -23.26 -3.88
C GLU A 140 -9.11 -22.64 -4.68
N GLU A 141 -9.01 -21.32 -4.74
CA GLU A 141 -8.05 -20.64 -5.60
C GLU A 141 -6.66 -20.45 -4.97
N LEU A 142 -6.55 -20.35 -3.68
CA LEU A 142 -5.33 -19.89 -3.00
C LEU A 142 -4.86 -20.82 -1.87
N GLU A 143 -5.75 -21.29 -0.98
CA GLU A 143 -5.34 -22.09 0.17
C GLU A 143 -4.77 -23.44 -0.28
N SER A 144 -5.40 -24.10 -1.26
CA SER A 144 -4.90 -25.32 -1.90
C SER A 144 -3.49 -25.18 -2.49
N ARG A 145 -3.08 -23.95 -2.81
CA ARG A 145 -1.75 -23.61 -3.37
C ARG A 145 -0.81 -23.01 -2.33
N GLY A 146 -1.17 -23.02 -1.05
CA GLY A 146 -0.37 -22.47 0.06
C GLY A 146 -0.19 -20.95 0.05
N LYS A 147 -0.99 -20.19 -0.71
CA LYS A 147 -0.86 -18.73 -0.86
C LYS A 147 -1.53 -17.95 0.25
N LEU A 148 -1.24 -18.29 1.51
CA LEU A 148 -1.91 -17.76 2.69
C LEU A 148 -1.73 -16.26 2.89
N GLU A 149 -0.56 -15.70 2.53
CA GLU A 149 -0.33 -14.25 2.62
C GLU A 149 -1.20 -13.48 1.60
N THR A 150 -1.42 -14.05 0.41
CA THR A 150 -2.32 -13.47 -0.60
C THR A 150 -3.76 -13.47 -0.10
N ILE A 151 -4.21 -14.56 0.56
CA ILE A 151 -5.52 -14.63 1.20
C ILE A 151 -5.69 -13.51 2.22
N LYS A 152 -4.72 -13.35 3.13
CA LYS A 152 -4.75 -12.31 4.16
C LYS A 152 -4.91 -10.91 3.56
N ARG A 153 -4.18 -10.62 2.47
CA ARG A 153 -4.26 -9.33 1.76
C ARG A 153 -5.63 -9.12 1.13
N ILE A 154 -6.16 -10.12 0.40
CA ILE A 154 -7.49 -10.04 -0.22
C ILE A 154 -8.58 -9.85 0.82
N CYS A 155 -8.54 -10.57 1.94
CA CYS A 155 -9.47 -10.37 3.06
C CYS A 155 -9.40 -8.94 3.61
N GLY A 156 -8.18 -8.35 3.66
CA GLY A 156 -7.99 -6.96 4.02
C GLY A 156 -8.67 -5.99 3.05
N TYR A 157 -8.50 -6.21 1.75
CA TYR A 157 -9.13 -5.37 0.72
C TYR A 157 -10.65 -5.45 0.75
N ILE A 158 -11.22 -6.66 0.87
CA ILE A 158 -12.68 -6.84 0.97
C ILE A 158 -13.24 -6.10 2.19
N LYS A 159 -12.54 -6.16 3.33
CA LYS A 159 -12.93 -5.40 4.53
C LYS A 159 -12.90 -3.88 4.30
N GLU A 160 -11.89 -3.37 3.59
CA GLU A 160 -11.79 -1.94 3.28
C GLU A 160 -12.89 -1.50 2.30
N VAL A 161 -13.20 -2.31 1.28
CA VAL A 161 -14.33 -2.08 0.36
C VAL A 161 -15.66 -2.09 1.11
N GLU A 162 -15.84 -3.03 2.04
CA GLU A 162 -17.02 -3.08 2.90
C GLU A 162 -17.18 -1.82 3.75
N MET A 163 -16.10 -1.36 4.37
CA MET A 163 -16.10 -0.12 5.16
C MET A 163 -16.44 1.09 4.29
N PHE A 164 -15.90 1.16 3.08
CA PHE A 164 -16.24 2.19 2.10
C PHE A 164 -17.73 2.15 1.73
N ALA A 165 -18.28 0.96 1.48
CA ALA A 165 -19.69 0.76 1.15
C ALA A 165 -20.62 1.20 2.29
N ILE A 166 -20.26 0.94 3.55
CA ILE A 166 -21.00 1.40 4.74
C ILE A 166 -20.96 2.92 4.83
N ASN A 167 -19.77 3.50 4.74
CA ASN A 167 -19.58 4.96 4.87
C ASN A 167 -20.27 5.73 3.72
N SER A 168 -20.41 5.12 2.55
CA SER A 168 -21.15 5.68 1.41
C SER A 168 -22.66 5.37 1.44
N GLY A 169 -23.15 4.66 2.46
CA GLY A 169 -24.59 4.34 2.65
C GLY A 169 -25.13 3.29 1.68
N ARG A 170 -24.28 2.46 1.08
CA ARG A 170 -24.67 1.38 0.15
C ARG A 170 -25.02 0.08 0.82
N ILE A 171 -24.49 -0.16 2.02
CA ILE A 171 -24.81 -1.31 2.89
C ILE A 171 -24.90 -0.85 4.34
N ASP A 172 -25.63 -1.61 5.17
CA ASP A 172 -25.99 -1.20 6.52
C ASP A 172 -25.10 -1.81 7.62
N ALA A 173 -24.36 -2.89 7.32
CA ALA A 173 -23.62 -3.63 8.36
C ALA A 173 -22.38 -4.33 7.82
N MET A 174 -21.37 -4.47 8.71
CA MET A 174 -20.14 -5.24 8.45
C MET A 174 -20.42 -6.76 8.54
N ARG A 175 -19.94 -7.51 7.56
CA ARG A 175 -20.08 -8.97 7.46
C ARG A 175 -18.75 -9.70 7.31
N PHE A 176 -17.73 -9.03 6.75
CA PHE A 176 -16.43 -9.63 6.42
C PHE A 176 -15.36 -9.38 7.49
N GLN A 177 -15.76 -8.87 8.67
CA GLN A 177 -14.82 -8.69 9.76
C GLN A 177 -14.28 -10.04 10.26
N GLY A 178 -12.96 -10.17 10.30
CA GLY A 178 -12.32 -11.40 10.81
C GLY A 178 -12.33 -12.59 9.85
N ILE A 179 -12.82 -12.45 8.61
CA ILE A 179 -12.87 -13.51 7.59
C ILE A 179 -11.52 -14.23 7.40
N HIS A 180 -10.39 -13.53 7.56
CA HIS A 180 -9.06 -14.12 7.46
C HIS A 180 -8.76 -15.17 8.54
N LYS A 181 -9.51 -15.18 9.66
CA LYS A 181 -9.26 -16.09 10.80
C LYS A 181 -9.68 -17.55 10.52
N VAL A 182 -10.48 -17.79 9.47
CA VAL A 182 -10.91 -19.14 9.07
C VAL A 182 -9.90 -19.89 8.21
N PHE A 183 -8.82 -19.21 7.82
CA PHE A 183 -7.73 -19.79 7.04
C PHE A 183 -6.55 -20.12 7.94
N ALA A 184 -5.74 -21.08 7.52
CA ALA A 184 -4.47 -21.34 8.18
C ALA A 184 -3.64 -20.04 8.26
N ARG A 185 -3.00 -19.83 9.40
CA ARG A 185 -2.09 -18.68 9.49
C ARG A 185 -0.88 -18.96 8.61
N PRO A 186 -0.41 -17.94 7.85
CA PRO A 186 0.90 -18.04 7.25
C PRO A 186 1.88 -18.47 8.35
N SER A 187 2.73 -19.46 8.07
CA SER A 187 3.69 -19.93 9.05
C SER A 187 4.40 -18.74 9.71
N THR A 188 4.31 -18.65 11.03
CA THR A 188 5.08 -17.68 11.83
C THR A 188 6.56 -18.06 11.95
N LYS A 189 6.97 -19.22 11.38
CA LYS A 189 8.37 -19.43 11.09
C LYS A 189 8.79 -18.19 10.34
N LEU A 190 9.60 -17.36 11.01
CA LEU A 190 10.15 -16.13 10.50
C LEU A 190 10.30 -16.27 8.99
N ASN A 191 9.42 -15.58 8.23
CA ASN A 191 9.52 -15.50 6.76
C ASN A 191 10.75 -14.63 6.46
N ASN A 192 11.89 -15.00 7.08
CA ASN A 192 13.17 -14.45 6.72
C ASN A 192 13.37 -14.80 5.27
N ARG A 193 13.60 -13.80 4.48
CA ARG A 193 13.96 -14.00 3.08
C ARG A 193 15.23 -14.87 3.09
N PRO A 194 15.35 -15.85 2.18
CA PRO A 194 16.50 -16.71 2.13
C PRO A 194 17.77 -15.89 2.19
N SER A 195 18.61 -16.20 3.17
CA SER A 195 19.91 -15.58 3.40
C SER A 195 20.82 -16.61 4.08
N VAL A 196 22.11 -16.47 3.93
CA VAL A 196 23.11 -17.32 4.54
C VAL A 196 23.79 -16.59 5.68
N HIS A 197 24.47 -17.32 6.54
CA HIS A 197 25.38 -16.73 7.51
C HIS A 197 26.57 -16.08 6.81
N PRO A 198 27.15 -14.97 7.30
CA PRO A 198 28.28 -14.29 6.67
C PRO A 198 29.45 -15.23 6.32
N SER A 199 29.80 -16.17 7.21
CA SER A 199 30.88 -17.14 6.99
C SER A 199 30.77 -17.99 5.72
N HIS A 200 29.55 -18.18 5.19
CA HIS A 200 29.36 -18.92 3.94
C HIS A 200 29.62 -18.09 2.67
N LEU A 201 29.87 -16.79 2.79
CA LEU A 201 30.14 -15.95 1.62
C LEU A 201 31.41 -16.33 0.89
N SER A 202 32.44 -16.78 1.62
CA SER A 202 33.72 -17.25 1.04
C SER A 202 33.57 -18.47 0.13
N GLU A 203 32.56 -19.29 0.38
CA GLU A 203 32.24 -20.45 -0.48
C GLU A 203 31.36 -20.09 -1.66
N ILE A 204 30.46 -19.10 -1.49
CA ILE A 204 29.40 -18.75 -2.43
C ILE A 204 29.88 -17.72 -3.46
N LEU A 205 30.50 -16.63 -3.00
CA LEU A 205 30.84 -15.50 -3.86
C LEU A 205 31.86 -15.84 -4.96
N PRO A 206 32.95 -16.62 -4.71
CA PRO A 206 33.86 -17.02 -5.78
C PRO A 206 33.15 -17.82 -6.90
N LYS A 207 32.26 -18.75 -6.53
CA LYS A 207 31.48 -19.54 -7.49
C LYS A 207 30.56 -18.65 -8.34
N LEU A 208 29.86 -17.71 -7.72
CA LEU A 208 28.99 -16.78 -8.45
C LEU A 208 29.78 -15.81 -9.35
N ARG A 209 30.97 -15.41 -8.92
CA ARG A 209 31.87 -14.54 -9.69
C ARG A 209 32.31 -15.18 -11.01
N LEU A 210 32.55 -16.48 -11.05
CA LEU A 210 32.89 -17.18 -12.28
C LEU A 210 31.77 -17.07 -13.33
N GLU A 211 30.53 -17.07 -12.90
CA GLU A 211 29.35 -16.92 -13.77
C GLU A 211 29.02 -15.48 -14.16
N ALA A 212 29.63 -14.52 -13.48
CA ALA A 212 29.40 -13.08 -13.69
C ALA A 212 29.80 -12.62 -15.10
N VAL A 213 30.75 -13.27 -15.73
CA VAL A 213 31.24 -12.92 -17.10
C VAL A 213 30.09 -12.90 -18.11
N LYS A 214 29.08 -13.76 -17.94
CA LYS A 214 27.91 -13.84 -18.83
C LYS A 214 26.82 -12.79 -18.52
N ALA A 215 26.92 -12.11 -17.39
CA ALA A 215 25.91 -11.15 -16.93
C ALA A 215 26.53 -9.99 -16.13
N PRO A 216 27.46 -9.22 -16.71
CA PRO A 216 28.28 -8.25 -15.95
C PRO A 216 27.43 -7.18 -15.25
N THR A 217 26.41 -6.61 -15.91
CA THR A 217 25.54 -5.61 -15.29
C THR A 217 24.74 -6.19 -14.11
N THR A 218 24.30 -7.45 -14.20
CA THR A 218 23.60 -8.12 -13.10
C THR A 218 24.54 -8.38 -11.93
N TRP A 219 25.79 -8.75 -12.22
CA TRP A 219 26.81 -8.93 -11.20
C TRP A 219 27.13 -7.62 -10.48
N ASP A 220 27.37 -6.54 -11.24
CA ASP A 220 27.57 -5.23 -10.63
C ASP A 220 26.41 -4.80 -9.75
N ALA A 221 25.16 -5.10 -10.16
CA ALA A 221 23.99 -4.83 -9.36
C ALA A 221 24.01 -5.63 -8.04
N ILE A 222 24.41 -6.90 -8.07
CA ILE A 222 24.58 -7.73 -6.87
C ILE A 222 25.66 -7.14 -5.95
N MET A 223 26.82 -6.76 -6.52
CA MET A 223 27.93 -6.21 -5.73
C MET A 223 27.60 -4.83 -5.15
N ILE A 224 26.93 -3.95 -5.90
CA ILE A 224 26.40 -2.70 -5.37
C ILE A 224 25.42 -2.99 -4.23
N GLY A 225 24.58 -4.03 -4.34
CA GLY A 225 23.71 -4.47 -3.25
C GLY A 225 24.50 -4.86 -1.98
N PHE A 226 25.60 -5.58 -2.11
CA PHE A 226 26.50 -5.90 -1.00
C PHE A 226 27.17 -4.64 -0.44
N TYR A 227 27.72 -3.79 -1.28
CA TYR A 227 28.52 -2.63 -0.85
C TYR A 227 27.70 -1.44 -0.36
N THR A 228 26.38 -1.42 -0.58
CA THR A 228 25.50 -0.35 -0.12
C THR A 228 24.48 -0.78 0.91
N LEU A 229 24.19 -2.06 1.00
CA LEU A 229 23.10 -2.63 1.80
C LEU A 229 21.74 -1.97 1.54
N LEU A 230 21.55 -1.30 0.41
CA LEU A 230 20.29 -0.75 -0.05
C LEU A 230 19.28 -1.85 -0.39
N ARG A 231 18.00 -1.52 -0.45
CA ARG A 231 16.99 -2.47 -0.96
C ARG A 231 17.18 -2.70 -2.45
N PRO A 232 16.85 -3.90 -2.97
CA PRO A 232 17.04 -4.21 -4.40
C PRO A 232 16.44 -3.18 -5.36
N GLY A 233 15.23 -2.69 -5.08
CA GLY A 233 14.64 -1.62 -5.89
C GLY A 233 15.36 -0.27 -5.79
N GLU A 234 16.02 0.01 -4.68
CA GLU A 234 16.73 1.26 -4.45
C GLU A 234 18.06 1.26 -5.21
N TYR A 235 18.90 0.21 -5.06
CA TYR A 235 20.19 0.19 -5.76
C TYR A 235 20.05 -0.06 -7.27
N CYS A 236 19.02 -0.79 -7.72
CA CYS A 236 18.77 -0.91 -9.17
C CYS A 236 18.45 0.42 -9.82
N ALA A 237 17.75 1.30 -9.11
CA ALA A 237 17.31 2.61 -9.60
C ALA A 237 18.28 3.74 -9.25
N LEU A 238 19.52 3.44 -8.83
CA LEU A 238 20.53 4.48 -8.54
C LEU A 238 20.77 5.37 -9.76
N GLU A 239 20.78 6.67 -9.51
CA GLU A 239 21.04 7.70 -10.52
C GLU A 239 22.40 8.33 -10.32
N TRP A 240 23.09 8.65 -11.41
CA TRP A 240 24.39 9.31 -11.38
C TRP A 240 24.35 10.65 -10.63
N GLN A 241 23.28 11.39 -10.71
CA GLN A 241 23.12 12.69 -10.03
C GLN A 241 23.11 12.61 -8.50
N TRP A 242 22.92 11.41 -7.93
CA TRP A 242 22.92 11.21 -6.46
C TRP A 242 24.31 10.89 -5.92
N ILE A 243 25.30 10.66 -6.81
CA ILE A 243 26.64 10.24 -6.45
C ILE A 243 27.56 11.45 -6.35
N ASP A 244 28.08 11.69 -5.16
CA ASP A 244 29.10 12.69 -4.88
C ASP A 244 30.45 12.00 -4.63
N MET A 245 31.25 11.90 -5.70
CA MET A 245 32.58 11.27 -5.61
C MET A 245 33.56 12.11 -4.80
N LYS A 246 33.36 13.41 -4.68
CA LYS A 246 34.22 14.29 -3.88
C LYS A 246 34.03 14.06 -2.40
N ASN A 247 32.78 13.98 -1.95
CA ASN A 247 32.45 13.75 -0.55
C ASN A 247 32.29 12.25 -0.22
N GLN A 248 32.54 11.37 -1.19
CA GLN A 248 32.47 9.90 -1.04
C GLN A 248 31.13 9.46 -0.44
N CYS A 249 30.03 9.90 -1.04
CA CYS A 249 28.69 9.50 -0.60
C CYS A 249 27.67 9.46 -1.74
N ILE A 250 26.58 8.70 -1.53
CA ILE A 250 25.40 8.65 -2.40
C ILE A 250 24.23 9.22 -1.60
N SER A 251 23.60 10.29 -2.09
CA SER A 251 22.47 10.95 -1.44
C SER A 251 21.18 10.62 -2.16
N ILE A 252 20.41 9.65 -1.62
CA ILE A 252 19.16 9.18 -2.22
C ILE A 252 18.00 10.02 -1.70
N PRO A 253 17.21 10.67 -2.59
CA PRO A 253 16.08 11.52 -2.20
C PRO A 253 14.97 10.77 -1.47
N ALA A 254 14.24 11.49 -0.61
CA ALA A 254 13.19 10.92 0.25
C ALA A 254 11.99 10.34 -0.53
N ASP A 255 11.67 10.89 -1.69
CA ASP A 255 10.55 10.45 -2.54
C ASP A 255 10.81 9.08 -3.20
N VAL A 256 12.08 8.72 -3.39
CA VAL A 256 12.51 7.42 -3.92
C VAL A 256 12.57 6.37 -2.81
N MET A 257 12.96 6.78 -1.60
CA MET A 257 13.12 5.86 -0.47
C MET A 257 11.79 5.33 0.05
N LYS A 258 11.75 4.03 0.37
CA LYS A 258 10.56 3.38 0.95
C LYS A 258 10.10 4.07 2.25
N MET A 259 11.03 4.55 3.06
CA MET A 259 10.75 5.20 4.35
C MET A 259 10.51 6.72 4.24
N LYS A 260 10.43 7.27 3.02
CA LYS A 260 10.18 8.70 2.77
C LYS A 260 11.14 9.64 3.51
N ARG A 261 12.40 9.23 3.64
CA ARG A 261 13.49 10.04 4.22
C ARG A 261 14.70 9.93 3.32
N MET A 262 15.41 11.04 3.13
CA MET A 262 16.70 11.04 2.46
C MET A 262 17.66 10.08 3.15
N HIS A 263 18.40 9.32 2.38
CA HIS A 263 19.38 8.38 2.89
C HIS A 263 20.73 8.63 2.23
N VAL A 264 21.75 8.84 3.06
CA VAL A 264 23.12 9.00 2.61
C VAL A 264 23.87 7.68 2.82
N VAL A 265 24.45 7.14 1.76
CA VAL A 265 25.26 5.92 1.77
C VAL A 265 26.72 6.29 1.58
N PRO A 266 27.64 5.92 2.50
CA PRO A 266 29.07 6.10 2.29
C PRO A 266 29.56 5.27 1.10
N ILE A 267 30.46 5.81 0.30
CA ILE A 267 31.12 5.09 -0.79
C ILE A 267 32.40 4.45 -0.26
N SER A 268 32.43 3.12 -0.24
CA SER A 268 33.64 2.34 0.07
C SER A 268 34.58 2.32 -1.14
N THR A 269 35.85 1.95 -0.90
CA THR A 269 36.84 1.80 -1.97
C THR A 269 36.44 0.80 -3.04
N GLN A 270 35.72 -0.26 -2.68
CA GLN A 270 35.21 -1.29 -3.60
C GLN A 270 34.04 -0.73 -4.44
N LEU A 271 33.12 -0.03 -3.81
CA LEU A 271 32.01 0.61 -4.50
C LEU A 271 32.51 1.67 -5.48
N GLN A 272 33.49 2.47 -5.05
CA GLN A 272 34.13 3.49 -5.91
C GLN A 272 34.66 2.86 -7.19
N LYS A 273 35.41 1.75 -7.09
CA LYS A 273 35.94 1.04 -8.26
C LYS A 273 34.85 0.61 -9.25
N ILE A 274 33.72 0.11 -8.74
CA ILE A 274 32.60 -0.23 -9.61
C ILE A 274 32.08 1.03 -10.30
N LEU A 275 31.81 2.10 -9.57
CA LEU A 275 31.24 3.34 -10.11
C LEU A 275 32.16 4.02 -11.14
N GLU A 276 33.46 3.99 -10.96
CA GLU A 276 34.45 4.53 -11.89
C GLU A 276 34.55 3.73 -13.20
N ASN A 277 34.42 2.40 -13.11
CA ASN A 277 34.51 1.51 -14.27
C ASN A 277 33.20 1.37 -15.03
N ARG A 278 32.10 1.86 -14.52
CA ARG A 278 30.83 1.77 -15.23
C ARG A 278 30.67 2.88 -16.29
N PRO A 279 30.21 2.51 -17.49
CA PRO A 279 29.92 3.51 -18.51
C PRO A 279 28.72 4.36 -18.11
N ARG A 280 28.81 5.67 -18.26
CA ARG A 280 27.76 6.63 -17.94
C ARG A 280 26.79 6.80 -19.10
N PHE A 281 25.99 5.80 -19.37
CA PHE A 281 24.93 5.85 -20.39
C PHE A 281 23.60 6.28 -19.78
N GLY A 282 23.25 7.56 -19.90
CA GLY A 282 21.97 8.09 -19.42
C GLY A 282 21.93 8.32 -17.91
N LYS A 283 20.71 8.25 -17.38
CA LYS A 283 20.37 8.66 -16.02
C LYS A 283 20.86 7.68 -14.93
N TYR A 284 20.77 6.37 -15.22
CA TYR A 284 20.96 5.32 -14.22
C TYR A 284 22.37 4.75 -14.21
N VAL A 285 22.86 4.39 -13.01
CA VAL A 285 24.14 3.67 -12.83
C VAL A 285 24.06 2.28 -13.44
N LEU A 286 22.93 1.61 -13.25
CA LEU A 286 22.66 0.26 -13.70
C LEU A 286 21.61 0.28 -14.83
N THR A 287 22.01 0.73 -16.00
CA THR A 287 21.15 0.77 -17.19
C THR A 287 20.75 -0.65 -17.61
N SER A 288 19.49 -0.86 -17.96
CA SER A 288 18.99 -2.14 -18.46
C SER A 288 19.52 -2.41 -19.86
N PRO A 289 20.15 -3.58 -20.12
CA PRO A 289 20.55 -3.96 -21.47
C PRO A 289 19.35 -4.10 -22.43
N ASP A 290 18.22 -4.58 -21.92
CA ASP A 290 17.03 -4.92 -22.72
C ASP A 290 16.08 -3.72 -22.93
N ARG A 291 16.23 -2.64 -22.13
CA ARG A 291 15.34 -1.47 -22.14
C ARG A 291 16.14 -0.18 -22.04
N PRO A 292 16.55 0.40 -23.16
CA PRO A 292 17.26 1.68 -23.20
C PRO A 292 16.51 2.76 -22.41
N GLY A 293 17.24 3.54 -21.62
CA GLY A 293 16.65 4.60 -20.78
C GLY A 293 16.02 4.15 -19.44
N SER A 294 15.95 2.83 -19.21
CA SER A 294 15.46 2.25 -17.94
C SER A 294 16.62 1.66 -17.13
N HIS A 295 16.42 1.51 -15.81
CA HIS A 295 17.34 0.76 -14.96
C HIS A 295 17.09 -0.75 -15.02
N ILE A 296 18.07 -1.56 -14.60
CA ILE A 296 17.93 -3.00 -14.45
C ILE A 296 16.83 -3.34 -13.43
N GLY A 297 16.04 -4.38 -13.71
CA GLY A 297 15.02 -4.87 -12.78
C GLY A 297 15.60 -5.79 -11.69
N THR A 298 14.94 -5.84 -10.53
CA THR A 298 15.33 -6.76 -9.43
C THR A 298 15.22 -8.23 -9.80
N ALA A 299 14.34 -8.56 -10.76
CA ALA A 299 14.18 -9.93 -11.27
C ALA A 299 15.45 -10.48 -11.94
N ALA A 300 16.32 -9.63 -12.48
CA ALA A 300 17.58 -10.06 -13.07
C ALA A 300 18.48 -10.77 -12.04
N GLN A 301 18.62 -10.20 -10.85
CA GLN A 301 19.44 -10.77 -9.77
C GLN A 301 18.79 -12.02 -9.16
N GLU A 302 17.46 -12.01 -8.98
CA GLU A 302 16.74 -13.19 -8.49
C GLU A 302 16.89 -14.38 -9.47
N ASN A 303 16.81 -14.10 -10.78
CA ASN A 303 17.03 -15.10 -11.82
C ASN A 303 18.48 -15.57 -11.85
N PHE A 304 19.46 -14.67 -11.67
CA PHE A 304 20.87 -15.02 -11.57
C PHE A 304 21.12 -15.98 -10.42
N PHE A 305 20.71 -15.64 -9.19
CA PHE A 305 20.84 -16.51 -8.03
C PHE A 305 20.14 -17.87 -8.24
N ARG A 306 18.93 -17.88 -8.77
CA ARG A 306 18.19 -19.11 -9.02
C ARG A 306 18.88 -20.03 -10.02
N ARG A 307 19.46 -19.48 -11.09
CA ARG A 307 20.18 -20.25 -12.14
C ARG A 307 21.46 -20.86 -11.63
N HIS A 308 22.10 -20.20 -10.66
CA HIS A 308 23.39 -20.63 -10.10
C HIS A 308 23.25 -21.30 -8.74
N GLY A 309 22.16 -22.03 -8.50
CA GLY A 309 21.98 -22.92 -7.37
C GLY A 309 21.54 -22.27 -6.05
N MET A 310 21.29 -20.96 -6.06
CA MET A 310 20.93 -20.22 -4.81
C MET A 310 19.41 -20.20 -4.55
N LYS A 311 18.61 -21.01 -5.27
CA LYS A 311 17.15 -21.07 -5.03
C LYS A 311 16.85 -21.53 -3.59
N GLY A 312 16.18 -20.68 -2.82
CA GLY A 312 15.85 -20.96 -1.41
C GLY A 312 17.04 -20.78 -0.43
N VAL A 313 18.23 -20.44 -0.91
CA VAL A 313 19.44 -20.22 -0.13
C VAL A 313 19.74 -18.74 0.01
N LEU A 314 19.80 -18.01 -1.09
CA LEU A 314 20.09 -16.58 -1.12
C LEU A 314 19.20 -15.86 -2.13
N VAL A 315 18.69 -14.70 -1.73
CA VAL A 315 17.96 -13.77 -2.60
C VAL A 315 18.53 -12.35 -2.45
N PRO A 316 18.34 -11.45 -3.43
CA PRO A 316 18.91 -10.10 -3.38
C PRO A 316 18.60 -9.35 -2.07
N HIS A 317 17.40 -9.51 -1.53
CA HIS A 317 17.04 -8.90 -0.26
C HIS A 317 17.74 -9.55 0.96
N GLY A 318 18.10 -10.82 0.85
CA GLY A 318 18.84 -11.55 1.90
C GLY A 318 20.22 -10.98 2.17
N ILE A 319 20.85 -10.31 1.18
CA ILE A 319 22.15 -9.61 1.35
C ILE A 319 22.13 -8.66 2.54
N ARG A 320 21.04 -7.94 2.76
CA ARG A 320 20.89 -7.01 3.88
C ARG A 320 20.90 -7.73 5.23
N SER A 321 20.27 -8.90 5.29
CA SER A 321 20.28 -9.74 6.50
C SER A 321 21.70 -10.25 6.81
N ILE A 322 22.47 -10.61 5.78
CA ILE A 322 23.86 -11.02 5.93
C ILE A 322 24.71 -9.88 6.50
N GLY A 323 24.63 -8.68 5.88
CA GLY A 323 25.35 -7.51 6.38
C GLY A 323 24.95 -7.13 7.80
N ARG A 324 23.66 -7.22 8.14
CA ARG A 324 23.20 -6.95 9.51
C ARG A 324 23.73 -7.95 10.53
N THR A 325 23.77 -9.25 10.16
CA THR A 325 24.34 -10.31 11.01
C THR A 325 25.84 -10.09 11.23
N TRP A 326 26.58 -9.85 10.16
CA TRP A 326 28.01 -9.55 10.24
C TRP A 326 28.31 -8.33 11.12
N MET A 327 27.57 -7.23 10.96
CA MET A 327 27.72 -6.04 11.81
C MET A 327 27.48 -6.34 13.29
N ALA A 328 26.57 -7.26 13.62
CA ALA A 328 26.31 -7.68 14.98
C ALA A 328 27.49 -8.50 15.55
N GLU A 329 28.06 -9.41 14.77
CA GLU A 329 29.23 -10.23 15.14
C GLU A 329 30.46 -9.37 15.34
N GLU A 330 30.66 -8.36 14.47
CA GLU A 330 31.73 -7.36 14.58
C GLU A 330 31.50 -6.32 15.69
N ARG A 331 30.42 -6.46 16.46
CA ARG A 331 30.04 -5.53 17.55
C ARG A 331 29.91 -4.08 17.11
N ILE A 332 29.52 -3.86 15.85
CA ILE A 332 29.12 -2.52 15.38
C ILE A 332 27.90 -2.08 16.19
N ASP A 333 27.92 -0.84 16.66
CA ASP A 333 26.80 -0.27 17.40
C ASP A 333 25.47 -0.51 16.67
N HIS A 334 24.44 -0.88 17.46
CA HIS A 334 23.13 -1.26 16.92
C HIS A 334 22.54 -0.17 16.03
N ASP A 335 22.62 1.09 16.47
CA ASP A 335 22.00 2.21 15.78
C ASP A 335 22.75 2.54 14.49
N ILE A 336 24.08 2.44 14.52
CA ILE A 336 24.92 2.58 13.33
C ILE A 336 24.57 1.50 12.30
N ALA A 337 24.46 0.24 12.73
CA ALA A 337 24.11 -0.88 11.86
C ALA A 337 22.70 -0.72 11.23
N GLU A 338 21.70 -0.31 12.02
CA GLU A 338 20.35 -0.04 11.52
C GLU A 338 20.32 1.14 10.55
N MET A 339 21.10 2.20 10.82
CA MET A 339 21.22 3.35 9.92
C MET A 339 21.90 2.99 8.59
N CYS A 340 22.90 2.08 8.58
CA CYS A 340 23.47 1.55 7.34
C CYS A 340 22.41 0.86 6.46
N LEU A 341 21.40 0.27 7.09
CA LEU A 341 20.26 -0.38 6.40
C LEU A 341 19.11 0.58 6.08
N ALA A 342 19.26 1.90 6.26
CA ALA A 342 18.16 2.87 6.14
C ALA A 342 16.93 2.50 6.99
N HIS A 343 17.14 1.88 8.15
CA HIS A 343 16.08 1.64 9.14
C HIS A 343 15.93 2.86 10.04
N ARG A 344 14.77 2.94 10.69
CA ARG A 344 14.48 4.00 11.64
C ARG A 344 15.04 3.62 13.00
N VAL A 345 15.84 4.49 13.58
CA VAL A 345 16.43 4.31 14.91
C VAL A 345 15.82 5.34 15.85
N GLY A 346 15.47 4.91 17.07
CA GLY A 346 14.87 5.76 18.08
C GLY A 346 13.35 5.93 17.99
N THR A 347 12.78 6.46 19.05
CA THR A 347 11.37 6.83 19.17
C THR A 347 11.05 8.08 18.37
N SER A 348 9.76 8.36 18.13
CA SER A 348 9.32 9.60 17.46
C SER A 348 9.79 10.87 18.18
N VAL A 349 9.99 10.81 19.50
CA VAL A 349 10.48 11.91 20.32
C VAL A 349 11.99 12.09 20.12
N GLU A 350 12.79 11.02 20.22
CA GLU A 350 14.24 11.07 19.99
C GLU A 350 14.59 11.57 18.60
N LEU A 351 13.84 11.19 17.59
CA LEU A 351 14.00 11.63 16.19
C LEU A 351 13.72 13.12 15.98
N ALA A 352 12.90 13.75 16.85
CA ALA A 352 12.67 15.18 16.79
C ALA A 352 13.88 16.00 17.25
N TYR A 353 14.68 15.45 18.18
CA TYR A 353 15.82 16.12 18.78
C TYR A 353 17.16 15.69 18.17
N ASN A 354 17.34 14.40 17.83
CA ASN A 354 18.59 13.88 17.28
C ASN A 354 18.54 13.83 15.75
N ARG A 355 19.22 14.79 15.11
CA ARG A 355 19.33 14.89 13.63
C ARG A 355 20.66 14.36 13.10
N THR A 356 21.50 13.79 13.96
CA THR A 356 22.80 13.25 13.57
C THR A 356 22.62 12.01 12.72
N ASP A 357 23.29 11.95 11.59
CA ASP A 357 23.27 10.79 10.68
C ASP A 357 24.45 9.83 10.89
N PHE A 358 25.36 10.17 11.81
CA PHE A 358 26.56 9.41 12.16
C PHE A 358 27.36 8.96 10.91
N LEU A 359 27.45 9.81 9.90
CA LEU A 359 28.01 9.45 8.59
C LEU A 359 29.41 8.85 8.70
N GLU A 360 30.29 9.42 9.52
CA GLU A 360 31.67 8.92 9.66
C GLU A 360 31.75 7.55 10.32
N LEU A 361 30.93 7.29 11.35
CA LEU A 361 30.85 5.97 11.96
C LEU A 361 30.28 4.93 10.99
N ARG A 362 29.30 5.32 10.19
CA ARG A 362 28.76 4.46 9.12
C ARG A 362 29.77 4.25 7.99
N ARG A 363 30.64 5.21 7.70
CA ARG A 363 31.72 5.08 6.73
C ARG A 363 32.70 4.00 7.14
N ASP A 364 33.14 4.01 8.39
CA ASP A 364 34.00 2.96 8.95
C ASP A 364 33.32 1.58 8.89
N ALA A 365 32.11 1.48 9.41
CA ALA A 365 31.36 0.22 9.42
C ALA A 365 31.13 -0.35 8.01
N MET A 366 30.78 0.50 7.05
CA MET A 366 30.57 0.07 5.66
C MET A 366 31.87 -0.28 4.95
N GLN A 367 32.97 0.43 5.21
CA GLN A 367 34.28 0.07 4.64
C GLN A 367 34.73 -1.29 5.14
N ARG A 368 34.68 -1.54 6.46
CA ARG A 368 35.00 -2.87 7.06
C ARG A 368 34.14 -3.98 6.48
N TRP A 369 32.84 -3.75 6.33
CA TRP A 369 31.94 -4.71 5.68
C TRP A 369 32.33 -4.99 4.23
N CYS A 370 32.67 -3.96 3.45
CA CYS A 370 33.06 -4.12 2.05
C CYS A 370 34.42 -4.83 1.92
N ASP A 371 35.35 -4.59 2.84
CA ASP A 371 36.63 -5.30 2.90
C ASP A 371 36.43 -6.79 3.18
N TYR A 372 35.54 -7.13 4.12
CA TYR A 372 35.15 -8.51 4.38
C TYR A 372 34.55 -9.20 3.15
N VAL A 373 33.61 -8.55 2.46
CA VAL A 373 33.01 -9.07 1.21
C VAL A 373 34.07 -9.30 0.13
N GLU A 374 35.05 -8.38 0.00
CA GLU A 374 36.14 -8.51 -0.97
C GLU A 374 37.07 -9.69 -0.64
N LEU A 375 37.36 -9.95 0.64
CA LEU A 375 38.10 -11.12 1.07
C LEU A 375 37.31 -12.42 0.76
N CYS A 376 36.02 -12.43 1.02
CA CYS A 376 35.17 -13.58 0.66
C CYS A 376 35.19 -13.83 -0.87
N LEU A 377 35.24 -12.78 -1.68
CA LEU A 377 35.33 -12.91 -3.16
C LEU A 377 36.64 -13.53 -3.63
N LYS A 378 37.73 -13.41 -2.86
CA LYS A 378 39.03 -14.01 -3.14
C LYS A 378 39.14 -15.47 -2.66
N GLY A 379 38.24 -15.91 -1.82
CA GLY A 379 38.31 -17.19 -1.14
C GLY A 379 39.22 -17.18 0.09
N ASP A 380 39.70 -16.03 0.54
CA ASP A 380 40.72 -15.83 1.58
C ASP A 380 40.11 -15.49 2.96
N ALA A 381 38.80 -15.71 3.16
CA ALA A 381 38.12 -15.29 4.41
C ALA A 381 38.63 -16.00 5.68
N ASP A 382 39.32 -17.11 5.53
CA ASP A 382 39.93 -17.82 6.67
C ASP A 382 41.11 -17.03 7.32
N LEU A 383 41.54 -15.93 6.71
CA LEU A 383 42.58 -15.06 7.26
C LEU A 383 42.07 -14.01 8.27
N LEU A 384 40.74 -14.00 8.54
CA LEU A 384 40.08 -13.05 9.44
C LEU A 384 39.58 -13.68 10.75
N LEU A 385 39.81 -14.99 10.97
CA LEU A 385 39.57 -15.67 12.23
C LEU A 385 40.92 -15.83 12.97
#